data_3c4810ec43c3cf8eb07e457875ad34bf
#
_entry.id   3c4810ec43c3cf8eb07e457875ad34bf
#
_cell.length_a   1.000
_cell.length_b   1.000
_cell.length_c   1.000
_cell.angle_alpha   90.00
_cell.angle_beta   90.00
_cell.angle_gamma   90.00
#
_symmetry.space_group_name_H-M   'P 1'
#
loop_
_entity.id
_entity.type
_entity.pdbx_description
1 polymer ?
#
loop_
_entity_poly.entity_id
_entity_poly.type
_entity_poly.pdbx_seq_one_letter_code
_entity_poly.pdbx_strand_id
1 'polypeptide(L)'
;MIQVQNVSKSFGMQVLLDQASFLVGPRERVGLVGRNGCGKSTLFKMILGQECTDGGVIDIPKKYTIGYLQQHINFSHATVHEEACSVLKPNEDGWLEEHKVEAILFGLGFDEESMHKSPMLLSGGFQIRLNLAKVLASEPDMLLLDEPTNYLDIVSMRWLSRFLRNWKGEVLLITHDHHFMDEVCTHTIGIHRHKIRKVKGTVEKLRETIAEEEEVAMRTQENEAKKKAQLDQLIERFRYKAAKAAMVQSKIKAAAKLATGERLTHERNLEFSFTEAPFPGKRMLQIHGLHFKYDDGPELIADLEFEVFKGDRIAIIGPNGRGKTTLLNLIARELQPTQGEICHNPNLQINYFGQTNINRLNLDNTVEEEIATAIKEVSQKSRARGLAGLMMFSGDNALKKIKVLSGGERSRVLLGKILAEECNLLLLDEPTNHLDMESIESLIDALDDYEGSAMVVTHDEELLHAFANRLVVFDGGQVRIFEGSYADFLEKVGWAAERKPGGMDSENAKLSNIDVTKDTEPAQSSVPSAKMDRKARADYIAERSKVIKPLEKAIAKIEEDITKAEEQSGELEAKLVSASESGDGAAITAIAKDMDDVKKKIDELYTQYEVKSAELDAAKDKYPI
;
A
#
# COMPACT_ATOMS: atom_id res chain seq x y z
N MET A 1 4.12 25.83 10.26
CA MET A 1 2.78 25.64 9.65
C MET A 1 2.85 26.09 8.19
N ILE A 2 2.62 25.20 7.24
CA ILE A 2 2.60 25.49 5.80
C ILE A 2 1.16 25.42 5.30
N GLN A 3 0.74 26.41 4.50
CA GLN A 3 -0.59 26.46 3.92
C GLN A 3 -0.51 26.46 2.39
N VAL A 4 -1.15 25.49 1.76
CA VAL A 4 -1.33 25.36 0.31
C VAL A 4 -2.76 25.76 -0.03
N GLN A 5 -2.93 26.75 -0.93
CA GLN A 5 -4.24 27.33 -1.27
C GLN A 5 -4.46 27.29 -2.78
N ASN A 6 -5.46 26.54 -3.22
CA ASN A 6 -5.94 26.45 -4.60
C ASN A 6 -4.82 26.23 -5.64
N VAL A 7 -3.82 25.43 -5.26
CA VAL A 7 -2.66 25.17 -6.12
C VAL A 7 -3.06 24.26 -7.27
N SER A 8 -2.72 24.70 -8.48
CA SER A 8 -2.89 23.93 -9.71
C SER A 8 -1.54 23.77 -10.39
N LYS A 9 -1.29 22.59 -10.97
CA LYS A 9 -0.07 22.26 -11.70
C LYS A 9 -0.34 21.26 -12.82
N SER A 10 0.20 21.57 -14.00
CA SER A 10 0.14 20.69 -15.17
C SER A 10 1.49 20.64 -15.90
N PHE A 11 1.75 19.54 -16.59
CA PHE A 11 2.86 19.40 -17.53
C PHE A 11 2.31 19.05 -18.93
N GLY A 12 2.30 20.04 -19.80
CA GLY A 12 1.69 19.90 -21.12
C GLY A 12 0.19 19.61 -21.01
N MET A 13 -0.25 18.44 -21.46
CA MET A 13 -1.66 18.02 -21.38
C MET A 13 -2.00 17.25 -20.08
N GLN A 14 -1.00 16.89 -19.28
CA GLN A 14 -1.21 16.14 -18.06
C GLN A 14 -1.43 17.09 -16.87
N VAL A 15 -2.63 17.09 -16.32
CA VAL A 15 -2.95 17.79 -15.06
C VAL A 15 -2.49 16.90 -13.91
N LEU A 16 -1.70 17.45 -12.99
CA LEU A 16 -1.28 16.76 -11.76
C LEU A 16 -2.14 17.17 -10.57
N LEU A 17 -2.34 18.48 -10.38
CA LEU A 17 -3.13 19.03 -9.28
C LEU A 17 -4.10 20.07 -9.84
N ASP A 18 -5.33 20.03 -9.34
CA ASP A 18 -6.38 21.00 -9.69
C ASP A 18 -7.00 21.59 -8.42
N GLN A 19 -6.74 22.89 -8.18
CA GLN A 19 -7.21 23.66 -7.03
C GLN A 19 -6.97 22.96 -5.68
N ALA A 20 -5.81 22.32 -5.54
CA ALA A 20 -5.41 21.59 -4.36
C ALA A 20 -5.22 22.54 -3.16
N SER A 21 -5.84 22.22 -2.03
CA SER A 21 -5.75 23.04 -0.81
C SER A 21 -5.62 22.15 0.42
N PHE A 22 -4.61 22.41 1.24
CA PHE A 22 -4.43 21.75 2.54
C PHE A 22 -3.55 22.59 3.46
N LEU A 23 -3.57 22.25 4.74
CA LEU A 23 -2.80 22.89 5.78
C LEU A 23 -2.02 21.81 6.54
N VAL A 24 -0.72 22.07 6.80
CA VAL A 24 0.07 21.30 7.78
C VAL A 24 0.15 22.13 9.05
N GLY A 25 -0.53 21.67 10.10
CA GLY A 25 -0.57 22.35 11.40
C GLY A 25 0.67 22.06 12.24
N PRO A 26 0.85 22.80 13.36
CA PRO A 26 1.99 22.62 14.25
C PRO A 26 2.06 21.19 14.81
N ARG A 27 3.24 20.59 14.75
CA ARG A 27 3.52 19.22 15.22
C ARG A 27 2.70 18.14 14.52
N GLU A 28 2.08 18.44 13.38
CA GLU A 28 1.44 17.42 12.58
C GLU A 28 2.50 16.60 11.83
N ARG A 29 2.30 15.30 11.83
CA ARG A 29 3.02 14.37 10.97
C ARG A 29 2.02 13.87 9.93
N VAL A 30 2.29 14.22 8.68
CA VAL A 30 1.35 14.04 7.57
C VAL A 30 1.94 13.09 6.55
N GLY A 31 1.26 11.99 6.28
CA GLY A 31 1.59 11.08 5.18
C GLY A 31 0.94 11.55 3.88
N LEU A 32 1.67 11.54 2.78
CA LEU A 32 1.17 11.88 1.45
C LEU A 32 1.13 10.63 0.57
N VAL A 33 -0.07 10.19 0.25
CA VAL A 33 -0.34 8.99 -0.56
C VAL A 33 -0.94 9.33 -1.92
N GLY A 34 -0.78 8.42 -2.87
CA GLY A 34 -1.33 8.52 -4.22
C GLY A 34 -0.49 7.70 -5.21
N ARG A 35 -1.08 7.35 -6.34
CA ARG A 35 -0.43 6.55 -7.40
C ARG A 35 0.88 7.17 -7.88
N ASN A 36 1.73 6.33 -8.47
CA ASN A 36 2.95 6.82 -9.10
C ASN A 36 2.61 7.78 -10.25
N GLY A 37 3.32 8.93 -10.30
CA GLY A 37 3.07 9.98 -11.31
C GLY A 37 1.91 10.93 -11.01
N CYS A 38 1.23 10.82 -9.84
CA CYS A 38 0.15 11.75 -9.47
C CYS A 38 0.63 13.13 -8.99
N GLY A 39 1.96 13.33 -8.87
CA GLY A 39 2.54 14.63 -8.53
C GLY A 39 3.03 14.80 -7.10
N LYS A 40 3.22 13.72 -6.31
CA LYS A 40 3.74 13.77 -4.93
C LYS A 40 5.07 14.53 -4.83
N SER A 41 6.10 14.07 -5.55
CA SER A 41 7.42 14.73 -5.55
C SER A 41 7.40 16.12 -6.22
N THR A 42 6.47 16.37 -7.16
CA THR A 42 6.26 17.70 -7.73
C THR A 42 5.71 18.67 -6.67
N LEU A 43 4.80 18.21 -5.81
CA LEU A 43 4.30 19.00 -4.69
C LEU A 43 5.44 19.38 -3.72
N PHE A 44 6.37 18.46 -3.42
CA PHE A 44 7.56 18.76 -2.62
C PHE A 44 8.43 19.83 -3.29
N LYS A 45 8.70 19.71 -4.59
CA LYS A 45 9.47 20.72 -5.34
C LYS A 45 8.81 22.10 -5.33
N MET A 46 7.46 22.14 -5.41
CA MET A 46 6.74 23.42 -5.29
C MET A 46 6.83 24.02 -3.89
N ILE A 47 6.74 23.21 -2.83
CA ILE A 47 6.94 23.67 -1.44
C ILE A 47 8.36 24.19 -1.24
N LEU A 48 9.37 23.57 -1.84
CA LEU A 48 10.77 24.00 -1.81
C LEU A 48 11.07 25.21 -2.71
N GLY A 49 10.09 25.68 -3.51
CA GLY A 49 10.30 26.76 -4.47
C GLY A 49 11.16 26.39 -5.68
N GLN A 50 11.42 25.08 -5.89
CA GLN A 50 12.19 24.56 -7.04
C GLN A 50 11.33 24.45 -8.30
N GLU A 51 10.00 24.40 -8.14
CA GLU A 51 9.03 24.34 -9.21
C GLU A 51 7.94 25.40 -8.98
N CYS A 52 7.49 26.06 -10.03
CA CYS A 52 6.44 27.07 -9.95
C CYS A 52 5.06 26.42 -10.02
N THR A 53 4.09 26.98 -9.28
CA THR A 53 2.67 26.67 -9.43
C THR A 53 2.09 27.34 -10.67
N ASP A 54 1.15 26.70 -11.36
CA ASP A 54 0.40 27.32 -12.47
C ASP A 54 -0.73 28.23 -11.96
N GLY A 55 -1.18 27.99 -10.72
CA GLY A 55 -2.18 28.79 -10.00
C GLY A 55 -2.14 28.52 -8.51
N GLY A 56 -2.75 29.39 -7.73
CA GLY A 56 -2.77 29.30 -6.27
C GLY A 56 -1.48 29.82 -5.59
N VAL A 57 -1.38 29.62 -4.28
CA VAL A 57 -0.28 30.13 -3.47
C VAL A 57 0.12 29.08 -2.41
N ILE A 58 1.42 28.98 -2.15
CA ILE A 58 1.98 28.22 -1.01
C ILE A 58 2.54 29.24 -0.03
N ASP A 59 1.95 29.33 1.15
CA ASP A 59 2.38 30.25 2.20
C ASP A 59 3.26 29.53 3.22
N ILE A 60 4.49 30.03 3.37
CA ILE A 60 5.52 29.51 4.28
C ILE A 60 5.98 30.66 5.17
N PRO A 61 5.99 30.51 6.50
CA PRO A 61 6.38 31.58 7.41
C PRO A 61 7.83 32.04 7.17
N LYS A 62 8.08 33.32 7.35
CA LYS A 62 9.45 33.86 7.29
C LYS A 62 10.34 33.22 8.37
N LYS A 63 11.56 32.85 8.00
CA LYS A 63 12.55 32.14 8.86
C LYS A 63 12.21 30.67 9.18
N TYR A 64 11.20 30.09 8.50
CA TYR A 64 10.86 28.70 8.67
C TYR A 64 11.86 27.82 7.92
N THR A 65 12.49 26.89 8.63
CA THR A 65 13.51 26.00 8.08
C THR A 65 12.90 24.69 7.63
N ILE A 66 13.24 24.28 6.40
CA ILE A 66 12.75 23.01 5.83
C ILE A 66 13.95 22.11 5.59
N GLY A 67 13.93 20.92 6.21
CA GLY A 67 14.87 19.85 5.92
C GLY A 67 14.29 18.94 4.83
N TYR A 68 15.03 18.76 3.75
CA TYR A 68 14.65 17.94 2.63
C TYR A 68 15.72 16.91 2.28
N LEU A 69 15.30 15.65 2.12
CA LEU A 69 16.20 14.58 1.72
C LEU A 69 16.46 14.66 0.20
N GLN A 70 17.64 15.14 -0.18
CA GLN A 70 18.05 15.28 -1.59
C GLN A 70 18.56 13.95 -2.15
N GLN A 71 18.23 13.67 -3.41
CA GLN A 71 18.72 12.50 -4.13
C GLN A 71 20.17 12.64 -4.63
N HIS A 72 20.60 13.87 -4.95
CA HIS A 72 21.98 14.15 -5.35
C HIS A 72 22.78 14.66 -4.16
N ILE A 73 23.83 13.94 -3.83
CA ILE A 73 24.59 14.14 -2.61
C ILE A 73 26.03 14.55 -2.99
N ASN A 74 26.49 15.66 -2.41
CA ASN A 74 27.88 16.07 -2.46
C ASN A 74 28.43 16.07 -1.02
N PHE A 75 29.52 15.37 -0.81
CA PHE A 75 30.20 15.33 0.46
C PHE A 75 31.48 16.16 0.39
N SER A 76 31.75 16.90 1.45
CA SER A 76 32.87 17.87 1.52
C SER A 76 33.89 17.55 2.60
N HIS A 77 33.54 16.68 3.56
CA HIS A 77 34.40 16.35 4.71
C HIS A 77 35.09 14.99 4.54
N ALA A 78 36.15 14.76 5.29
CA ALA A 78 36.99 13.59 5.17
C ALA A 78 36.34 12.31 5.71
N THR A 79 35.54 12.45 6.78
CA THR A 79 34.90 11.31 7.45
C THR A 79 33.38 11.46 7.47
N VAL A 80 32.67 10.34 7.62
CA VAL A 80 31.22 10.29 7.80
C VAL A 80 30.79 11.11 9.01
N HIS A 81 31.49 10.99 10.12
CA HIS A 81 31.22 11.72 11.35
C HIS A 81 31.34 13.24 11.15
N GLU A 82 32.46 13.70 10.60
CA GLU A 82 32.64 15.15 10.31
C GLU A 82 31.57 15.68 9.34
N GLU A 83 31.25 14.92 8.31
CA GLU A 83 30.22 15.29 7.34
C GLU A 83 28.84 15.39 8.00
N ALA A 84 28.50 14.46 8.90
CA ALA A 84 27.23 14.50 9.63
C ALA A 84 27.19 15.64 10.65
N CYS A 85 28.31 15.94 11.32
CA CYS A 85 28.43 17.06 12.27
C CYS A 85 28.44 18.44 11.59
N SER A 86 28.71 18.54 10.29
CA SER A 86 28.81 19.81 9.55
C SER A 86 27.55 20.68 9.60
N VAL A 87 26.39 20.08 9.87
CA VAL A 87 25.08 20.75 9.92
C VAL A 87 24.71 21.24 11.31
N LEU A 88 25.48 20.84 12.35
CA LEU A 88 25.20 21.22 13.72
C LEU A 88 25.40 22.72 13.93
N LYS A 89 24.52 23.32 14.72
CA LYS A 89 24.66 24.67 15.22
C LYS A 89 25.13 24.61 16.67
N PRO A 90 26.06 25.49 17.10
CA PRO A 90 26.44 25.57 18.49
C PRO A 90 25.21 25.83 19.37
N ASN A 91 25.13 25.14 20.52
CA ASN A 91 24.13 25.41 21.54
C ASN A 91 24.36 26.78 22.23
N GLU A 92 23.51 27.13 23.21
CA GLU A 92 23.63 28.39 23.96
C GLU A 92 24.99 28.56 24.67
N ASP A 93 25.65 27.44 25.00
CA ASP A 93 26.97 27.39 25.65
C ASP A 93 28.14 27.37 24.65
N GLY A 94 27.85 27.39 23.34
CA GLY A 94 28.86 27.38 22.27
C GLY A 94 29.40 25.98 21.90
N TRP A 95 28.84 24.89 22.44
CA TRP A 95 29.26 23.52 22.16
C TRP A 95 28.43 22.87 21.05
N LEU A 96 29.09 22.02 20.25
CA LEU A 96 28.40 21.16 19.26
C LEU A 96 27.94 19.88 19.97
N GLU A 97 26.68 19.49 19.74
CA GLU A 97 26.10 18.31 20.34
C GLU A 97 26.35 17.05 19.45
N GLU A 98 27.63 16.69 19.28
CA GLU A 98 28.08 15.59 18.43
C GLU A 98 27.46 14.24 18.83
N HIS A 99 27.21 14.00 20.12
CA HIS A 99 26.59 12.81 20.65
C HIS A 99 25.17 12.54 20.06
N LYS A 100 24.45 13.61 19.69
CA LYS A 100 23.15 13.46 18.99
C LYS A 100 23.33 12.90 17.59
N VAL A 101 24.36 13.38 16.88
CA VAL A 101 24.69 12.90 15.54
C VAL A 101 25.12 11.45 15.57
N GLU A 102 25.97 11.07 16.53
CA GLU A 102 26.38 9.69 16.73
C GLU A 102 25.17 8.77 16.98
N ALA A 103 24.26 9.19 17.85
CA ALA A 103 23.02 8.44 18.11
C ALA A 103 22.13 8.27 16.85
N ILE A 104 22.07 9.30 16.00
CA ILE A 104 21.35 9.23 14.72
C ILE A 104 22.06 8.27 13.75
N LEU A 105 23.38 8.37 13.63
CA LEU A 105 24.18 7.50 12.77
C LEU A 105 24.05 6.03 13.18
N PHE A 106 24.20 5.73 14.48
CA PHE A 106 23.99 4.37 15.00
C PHE A 106 22.58 3.85 14.71
N GLY A 107 21.56 4.70 14.91
CA GLY A 107 20.17 4.35 14.59
C GLY A 107 19.92 4.06 13.12
N LEU A 108 20.68 4.69 12.22
CA LEU A 108 20.63 4.46 10.78
C LEU A 108 21.57 3.33 10.32
N GLY A 109 22.18 2.58 11.26
CA GLY A 109 22.95 1.37 10.97
C GLY A 109 24.42 1.60 10.66
N PHE A 110 24.98 2.77 11.00
CA PHE A 110 26.43 2.99 10.98
C PHE A 110 27.08 2.40 12.24
N ASP A 111 28.24 1.79 12.08
CA ASP A 111 29.10 1.37 13.19
C ASP A 111 30.28 2.33 13.36
N GLU A 112 31.04 2.18 14.45
CA GLU A 112 32.19 3.04 14.73
C GLU A 112 33.22 3.04 13.59
N GLU A 113 33.46 1.90 12.95
CA GLU A 113 34.41 1.79 11.85
C GLU A 113 33.96 2.59 10.63
N SER A 114 32.66 2.50 10.26
CA SER A 114 32.08 3.23 9.12
C SER A 114 32.04 4.73 9.34
N MET A 115 31.87 5.20 10.60
CA MET A 115 31.89 6.62 10.93
C MET A 115 33.23 7.31 10.65
N HIS A 116 34.32 6.58 10.71
CA HIS A 116 35.67 7.08 10.43
C HIS A 116 36.07 6.93 8.95
N LYS A 117 35.27 6.24 8.13
CA LYS A 117 35.52 6.11 6.69
C LYS A 117 35.13 7.36 5.92
N SER A 118 35.72 7.52 4.72
CA SER A 118 35.29 8.58 3.80
C SER A 118 33.87 8.32 3.28
N PRO A 119 33.00 9.34 3.25
CA PRO A 119 31.65 9.22 2.67
C PRO A 119 31.63 8.68 1.24
N MET A 120 32.68 8.96 0.46
CA MET A 120 32.80 8.51 -0.94
C MET A 120 33.05 7.00 -1.09
N LEU A 121 33.52 6.33 -0.02
CA LEU A 121 33.74 4.87 0.00
C LEU A 121 32.48 4.10 0.40
N LEU A 122 31.44 4.79 0.84
CA LEU A 122 30.18 4.17 1.21
C LEU A 122 29.40 3.72 -0.02
N SER A 123 28.62 2.66 0.13
CA SER A 123 27.62 2.30 -0.88
C SER A 123 26.57 3.41 -1.06
N GLY A 124 25.92 3.49 -2.22
CA GLY A 124 24.90 4.50 -2.49
C GLY A 124 23.79 4.55 -1.42
N GLY A 125 23.37 3.40 -0.89
CA GLY A 125 22.39 3.34 0.19
C GLY A 125 22.89 3.98 1.49
N PHE A 126 24.14 3.73 1.88
CA PHE A 126 24.74 4.36 3.06
C PHE A 126 25.00 5.86 2.86
N GLN A 127 25.28 6.30 1.63
CA GLN A 127 25.38 7.73 1.31
C GLN A 127 24.03 8.45 1.52
N ILE A 128 22.93 7.81 1.12
CA ILE A 128 21.57 8.34 1.34
C ILE A 128 21.25 8.37 2.85
N ARG A 129 21.61 7.32 3.60
CA ARG A 129 21.45 7.29 5.08
C ARG A 129 22.25 8.41 5.76
N LEU A 130 23.47 8.69 5.30
CA LEU A 130 24.27 9.81 5.80
C LEU A 130 23.59 11.16 5.53
N ASN A 131 23.02 11.33 4.33
CA ASN A 131 22.27 12.53 4.02
C ASN A 131 21.01 12.67 4.90
N LEU A 132 20.30 11.56 5.12
CA LEU A 132 19.17 11.52 6.07
C LEU A 132 19.63 11.92 7.48
N ALA A 133 20.78 11.41 7.96
CA ALA A 133 21.35 11.78 9.25
C ALA A 133 21.61 13.30 9.35
N LYS A 134 22.18 13.90 8.30
CA LYS A 134 22.40 15.37 8.23
C LYS A 134 21.09 16.15 8.32
N VAL A 135 20.06 15.72 7.59
CA VAL A 135 18.74 16.37 7.62
C VAL A 135 18.10 16.28 9.00
N LEU A 136 18.17 15.11 9.65
CA LEU A 136 17.63 14.92 11.00
C LEU A 136 18.43 15.72 12.06
N ALA A 137 19.76 15.74 11.95
CA ALA A 137 20.65 16.45 12.87
C ALA A 137 20.53 17.98 12.77
N SER A 138 20.12 18.53 11.62
CA SER A 138 19.92 19.96 11.44
C SER A 138 18.71 20.53 12.18
N GLU A 139 17.86 19.68 12.78
CA GLU A 139 16.66 20.01 13.55
C GLU A 139 15.79 21.10 12.88
N PRO A 140 15.32 20.91 11.62
CA PRO A 140 14.50 21.92 10.96
C PRO A 140 13.08 21.99 11.56
N ASP A 141 12.37 23.10 11.28
CA ASP A 141 10.97 23.26 11.69
C ASP A 141 10.05 22.25 11.00
N MET A 142 10.38 21.88 9.76
CA MET A 142 9.65 20.86 8.98
C MET A 142 10.59 19.90 8.26
N LEU A 143 10.24 18.62 8.30
CA LEU A 143 10.89 17.58 7.51
C LEU A 143 10.02 17.24 6.28
N LEU A 144 10.64 17.29 5.10
CA LEU A 144 10.09 16.75 3.86
C LEU A 144 10.87 15.48 3.50
N LEU A 145 10.24 14.33 3.67
CA LEU A 145 10.88 13.04 3.45
C LEU A 145 10.20 12.33 2.27
N ASP A 146 10.95 12.15 1.18
CA ASP A 146 10.49 11.44 -0.03
C ASP A 146 11.13 10.05 -0.05
N GLU A 147 10.33 9.02 0.22
CA GLU A 147 10.72 7.60 0.29
C GLU A 147 11.94 7.36 1.21
N PRO A 148 11.92 7.80 2.49
CA PRO A 148 13.08 7.64 3.37
C PRO A 148 13.32 6.19 3.77
N THR A 149 12.34 5.32 3.60
CA THR A 149 12.40 3.88 3.88
C THR A 149 13.19 3.11 2.84
N ASN A 150 13.27 3.61 1.61
CA ASN A 150 14.12 3.03 0.58
C ASN A 150 15.58 3.05 1.08
N TYR A 151 16.31 1.97 0.99
CA TYR A 151 17.69 1.81 1.45
C TYR A 151 17.87 1.61 2.97
N LEU A 152 16.82 1.66 3.80
CA LEU A 152 16.88 1.29 5.21
C LEU A 152 16.61 -0.21 5.36
N ASP A 153 17.27 -0.83 6.32
CA ASP A 153 16.88 -2.15 6.77
C ASP A 153 15.81 -2.06 7.87
N ILE A 154 15.20 -3.17 8.18
CA ILE A 154 14.06 -3.25 9.10
C ILE A 154 14.40 -2.67 10.50
N VAL A 155 15.65 -2.82 10.96
CA VAL A 155 16.09 -2.29 12.26
C VAL A 155 16.19 -0.77 12.21
N SER A 156 16.82 -0.23 11.15
CA SER A 156 16.93 1.22 10.92
C SER A 156 15.57 1.88 10.67
N MET A 157 14.63 1.17 9.97
CA MET A 157 13.26 1.67 9.77
C MET A 157 12.51 1.80 11.09
N ARG A 158 12.56 0.78 11.95
CA ARG A 158 11.93 0.81 13.28
C ARG A 158 12.54 1.91 14.18
N TRP A 159 13.86 2.14 14.08
CA TRP A 159 14.48 3.25 14.78
C TRP A 159 13.99 4.60 14.24
N LEU A 160 13.94 4.77 12.92
CA LEU A 160 13.46 6.01 12.28
C LEU A 160 12.00 6.31 12.64
N SER A 161 11.14 5.29 12.65
CA SER A 161 9.74 5.43 13.06
C SER A 161 9.63 6.00 14.48
N ARG A 162 10.37 5.41 15.44
CA ARG A 162 10.40 5.91 16.83
C ARG A 162 10.95 7.33 16.93
N PHE A 163 11.98 7.66 16.14
CA PHE A 163 12.57 8.98 16.10
C PHE A 163 11.57 10.02 15.58
N LEU A 164 10.90 9.76 14.46
CA LEU A 164 9.92 10.66 13.86
C LEU A 164 8.65 10.83 14.72
N ARG A 165 8.24 9.80 15.45
CA ARG A 165 7.12 9.91 16.42
C ARG A 165 7.38 10.93 17.51
N ASN A 166 8.64 11.08 17.90
CA ASN A 166 9.08 12.04 18.93
C ASN A 166 9.54 13.38 18.36
N TRP A 167 9.44 13.56 17.03
CA TRP A 167 9.84 14.79 16.36
C TRP A 167 9.00 15.98 16.83
N LYS A 168 9.66 17.12 17.13
CA LYS A 168 8.98 18.30 17.68
C LYS A 168 8.41 19.24 16.62
N GLY A 169 8.96 19.20 15.41
CA GLY A 169 8.49 19.98 14.25
C GLY A 169 7.37 19.29 13.47
N GLU A 170 7.06 19.83 12.31
CA GLU A 170 6.15 19.22 11.34
C GLU A 170 6.88 18.19 10.47
N VAL A 171 6.15 17.18 10.00
CA VAL A 171 6.66 16.18 9.07
C VAL A 171 5.69 16.03 7.92
N LEU A 172 6.18 16.05 6.67
CA LEU A 172 5.45 15.62 5.50
C LEU A 172 6.23 14.49 4.84
N LEU A 173 5.62 13.31 4.84
CA LEU A 173 6.23 12.03 4.49
C LEU A 173 5.57 11.44 3.25
N ILE A 174 6.35 11.08 2.25
CA ILE A 174 5.94 10.21 1.15
C ILE A 174 6.60 8.86 1.39
N THR A 175 5.82 7.80 1.46
CA THR A 175 6.30 6.40 1.48
C THR A 175 5.23 5.48 0.93
N HIS A 176 5.66 4.35 0.41
CA HIS A 176 4.78 3.26 -0.03
C HIS A 176 4.56 2.20 1.06
N ASP A 177 5.26 2.30 2.18
CA ASP A 177 5.08 1.46 3.36
C ASP A 177 3.94 2.00 4.24
N HIS A 178 2.80 1.31 4.21
CA HIS A 178 1.61 1.67 5.00
C HIS A 178 1.86 1.56 6.49
N HIS A 179 2.53 0.49 6.93
CA HIS A 179 2.79 0.24 8.33
C HIS A 179 3.65 1.35 8.94
N PHE A 180 4.74 1.70 8.25
CA PHE A 180 5.60 2.82 8.65
C PHE A 180 4.83 4.15 8.65
N MET A 181 3.99 4.41 7.64
CA MET A 181 3.20 5.63 7.57
C MET A 181 2.21 5.73 8.72
N ASP A 182 1.45 4.67 8.99
CA ASP A 182 0.44 4.63 10.05
C ASP A 182 1.06 4.70 11.45
N GLU A 183 2.27 4.16 11.62
CA GLU A 183 3.02 4.27 12.88
C GLU A 183 3.51 5.69 13.14
N VAL A 184 3.97 6.42 12.13
CA VAL A 184 4.56 7.75 12.25
C VAL A 184 3.53 8.86 12.16
N CYS A 185 2.59 8.79 11.21
CA CYS A 185 1.74 9.91 10.83
C CYS A 185 0.50 10.05 11.72
N THR A 186 0.07 11.29 11.94
CA THR A 186 -1.18 11.62 12.64
C THR A 186 -2.32 11.93 11.68
N HIS A 187 -1.97 12.32 10.46
CA HIS A 187 -2.88 12.67 9.38
C HIS A 187 -2.38 12.07 8.07
N THR A 188 -3.31 11.75 7.20
CA THR A 188 -3.00 11.26 5.85
C THR A 188 -3.62 12.19 4.80
N ILE A 189 -2.85 12.52 3.77
CA ILE A 189 -3.28 13.27 2.60
C ILE A 189 -3.25 12.34 1.39
N GLY A 190 -4.37 12.25 0.67
CA GLY A 190 -4.45 11.53 -0.60
C GLY A 190 -4.53 12.48 -1.79
N ILE A 191 -3.78 12.19 -2.84
CA ILE A 191 -3.96 12.80 -4.16
C ILE A 191 -4.77 11.81 -5.00
N HIS A 192 -6.06 12.14 -5.19
CA HIS A 192 -6.98 11.33 -5.98
C HIS A 192 -7.70 12.21 -7.01
N ARG A 193 -7.70 11.80 -8.30
CA ARG A 193 -8.31 12.55 -9.40
C ARG A 193 -7.93 14.04 -9.39
N HIS A 194 -6.63 14.32 -9.28
CA HIS A 194 -6.04 15.68 -9.26
C HIS A 194 -6.44 16.55 -8.05
N LYS A 195 -7.23 16.02 -7.11
CA LYS A 195 -7.66 16.71 -5.89
C LYS A 195 -6.95 16.15 -4.67
N ILE A 196 -6.84 16.99 -3.65
CA ILE A 196 -6.25 16.62 -2.37
C ILE A 196 -7.36 16.42 -1.33
N ARG A 197 -7.24 15.32 -0.57
CA ARG A 197 -8.06 15.04 0.61
C ARG A 197 -7.17 14.81 1.81
N LYS A 198 -7.42 15.51 2.91
CA LYS A 198 -6.72 15.34 4.19
C LYS A 198 -7.68 14.74 5.21
N VAL A 199 -7.25 13.64 5.84
CA VAL A 199 -8.01 12.94 6.87
C VAL A 199 -7.13 12.82 8.12
N LYS A 200 -7.72 12.87 9.31
CA LYS A 200 -7.03 12.57 10.55
C LYS A 200 -7.10 11.06 10.79
N GLY A 201 -5.95 10.40 10.76
CA GLY A 201 -5.82 8.96 10.98
C GLY A 201 -5.03 8.27 9.88
N THR A 202 -5.29 6.98 9.73
CA THR A 202 -4.56 6.03 8.89
C THR A 202 -4.87 6.15 7.39
N VAL A 203 -4.07 5.46 6.58
CA VAL A 203 -4.29 5.34 5.13
C VAL A 203 -5.63 4.66 4.84
N GLU A 204 -6.01 3.64 5.63
CA GLU A 204 -7.28 2.93 5.48
C GLU A 204 -8.48 3.87 5.62
N LYS A 205 -8.48 4.71 6.65
CA LYS A 205 -9.54 5.72 6.85
C LYS A 205 -9.65 6.72 5.69
N LEU A 206 -8.51 7.06 5.07
CA LEU A 206 -8.51 7.91 3.87
C LEU A 206 -9.17 7.18 2.70
N ARG A 207 -8.88 5.89 2.51
CA ARG A 207 -9.49 5.06 1.46
C ARG A 207 -10.99 4.92 1.63
N GLU A 208 -11.44 4.63 2.86
CA GLU A 208 -12.88 4.59 3.18
C GLU A 208 -13.56 5.92 2.80
N THR A 209 -12.96 7.06 3.21
CA THR A 209 -13.51 8.38 2.89
C THR A 209 -13.57 8.64 1.37
N ILE A 210 -12.54 8.24 0.61
CA ILE A 210 -12.52 8.37 -0.85
C ILE A 210 -13.57 7.46 -1.49
N ALA A 211 -13.71 6.22 -1.02
CA ALA A 211 -14.70 5.26 -1.52
C ALA A 211 -16.13 5.74 -1.29
N GLU A 212 -16.43 6.28 -0.10
CA GLU A 212 -17.73 6.90 0.19
C GLU A 212 -18.02 8.10 -0.72
N GLU A 213 -17.04 9.02 -0.91
CA GLU A 213 -17.18 10.15 -1.83
C GLU A 213 -17.42 9.68 -3.27
N GLU A 214 -16.76 8.62 -3.72
CA GLU A 214 -16.93 8.05 -5.05
C GLU A 214 -18.31 7.41 -5.24
N GLU A 215 -18.79 6.67 -4.24
CA GLU A 215 -20.12 6.07 -4.29
C GLU A 215 -21.21 7.14 -4.40
N VAL A 216 -21.13 8.19 -3.59
CA VAL A 216 -22.05 9.34 -3.66
C VAL A 216 -21.96 10.02 -5.03
N ALA A 217 -20.75 10.21 -5.56
CA ALA A 217 -20.54 10.81 -6.87
C ALA A 217 -21.12 9.94 -8.00
N MET A 218 -20.93 8.62 -7.95
CA MET A 218 -21.50 7.67 -8.92
C MET A 218 -23.04 7.69 -8.90
N ARG A 219 -23.64 7.61 -7.72
CA ARG A 219 -25.11 7.71 -7.56
C ARG A 219 -25.65 9.03 -8.10
N THR A 220 -24.95 10.15 -7.85
CA THR A 220 -25.32 11.46 -8.38
C THR A 220 -25.25 11.47 -9.90
N GLN A 221 -24.18 10.93 -10.49
CA GLN A 221 -23.98 10.85 -11.93
C GLN A 221 -25.04 9.96 -12.61
N GLU A 222 -25.38 8.81 -12.01
CA GLU A 222 -26.47 7.96 -12.51
C GLU A 222 -27.81 8.68 -12.51
N ASN A 223 -28.13 9.41 -11.43
CA ASN A 223 -29.35 10.21 -11.34
C ASN A 223 -29.39 11.35 -12.37
N GLU A 224 -28.25 12.02 -12.59
CA GLU A 224 -28.11 13.04 -13.63
C GLU A 224 -28.25 12.44 -15.04
N ALA A 225 -27.65 11.27 -15.29
CA ALA A 225 -27.79 10.56 -16.56
C ALA A 225 -29.25 10.14 -16.82
N LYS A 226 -29.96 9.62 -15.81
CA LYS A 226 -31.41 9.31 -15.89
C LYS A 226 -32.24 10.56 -16.19
N LYS A 227 -31.98 11.68 -15.47
CA LYS A 227 -32.67 12.98 -15.72
C LYS A 227 -32.38 13.50 -17.12
N LYS A 228 -31.13 13.39 -17.60
CA LYS A 228 -30.74 13.79 -18.95
C LYS A 228 -31.46 12.96 -20.01
N ALA A 229 -31.53 11.64 -19.86
CA ALA A 229 -32.25 10.75 -20.77
C ALA A 229 -33.76 11.09 -20.84
N GLN A 230 -34.38 11.40 -19.70
CA GLN A 230 -35.77 11.85 -19.65
C GLN A 230 -35.98 13.23 -20.36
N LEU A 231 -35.05 14.16 -20.18
CA LEU A 231 -35.09 15.45 -20.87
C LEU A 231 -34.89 15.28 -22.37
N ASP A 232 -33.98 14.42 -22.80
CA ASP A 232 -33.70 14.13 -24.21
C ASP A 232 -34.95 13.47 -24.89
N GLN A 233 -35.62 12.53 -24.22
CA GLN A 233 -36.89 11.96 -24.69
C GLN A 233 -38.00 13.02 -24.82
N LEU A 234 -38.11 13.94 -23.85
CA LEU A 234 -39.08 15.05 -23.90
C LEU A 234 -38.74 16.00 -25.06
N ILE A 235 -37.47 16.33 -25.25
CA ILE A 235 -37.01 17.20 -26.35
C ILE A 235 -37.37 16.55 -27.69
N GLU A 236 -37.12 15.27 -27.86
CA GLU A 236 -37.38 14.54 -29.11
C GLU A 236 -38.88 14.46 -29.41
N ARG A 237 -39.73 14.20 -28.39
CA ARG A 237 -41.21 14.15 -28.52
C ARG A 237 -41.83 15.48 -28.91
N PHE A 238 -41.24 16.60 -28.51
CA PHE A 238 -41.79 17.93 -28.76
C PHE A 238 -41.01 18.77 -29.79
N ARG A 239 -39.91 18.26 -30.34
CA ARG A 239 -39.00 18.94 -31.28
C ARG A 239 -39.71 19.51 -32.51
N TYR A 240 -40.75 18.82 -32.98
CA TYR A 240 -41.50 19.19 -34.20
C TYR A 240 -42.78 20.01 -33.96
N LYS A 241 -43.08 20.38 -32.71
CA LYS A 241 -44.29 21.15 -32.39
C LYS A 241 -43.96 22.64 -32.20
N ALA A 242 -44.24 23.48 -33.20
CA ALA A 242 -43.91 24.90 -33.22
C ALA A 242 -44.42 25.68 -31.99
N ALA A 243 -45.63 25.33 -31.47
CA ALA A 243 -46.21 25.96 -30.29
C ALA A 243 -45.44 25.70 -28.98
N LYS A 244 -44.48 24.73 -28.94
CA LYS A 244 -43.69 24.39 -27.74
C LYS A 244 -42.19 24.70 -27.88
N ALA A 245 -41.77 25.46 -28.90
CA ALA A 245 -40.38 25.78 -29.19
C ALA A 245 -39.62 26.43 -28.02
N ALA A 246 -40.22 27.35 -27.31
CA ALA A 246 -39.60 28.01 -26.14
C ALA A 246 -39.37 27.03 -24.96
N MET A 247 -40.30 26.11 -24.74
CA MET A 247 -40.19 25.06 -23.72
C MET A 247 -39.08 24.07 -24.08
N VAL A 248 -38.95 23.65 -25.35
CA VAL A 248 -37.90 22.77 -25.84
C VAL A 248 -36.52 23.41 -25.69
N GLN A 249 -36.38 24.71 -26.05
CA GLN A 249 -35.10 25.42 -25.85
C GLN A 249 -34.70 25.52 -24.38
N SER A 250 -35.62 25.73 -23.46
CA SER A 250 -35.36 25.73 -22.02
C SER A 250 -34.87 24.35 -21.54
N LYS A 251 -35.47 23.25 -22.04
CA LYS A 251 -35.07 21.89 -21.69
C LYS A 251 -33.73 21.49 -22.32
N ILE A 252 -33.41 21.95 -23.54
CA ILE A 252 -32.09 21.78 -24.15
C ILE A 252 -31.01 22.46 -23.30
N LYS A 253 -31.24 23.69 -22.83
CA LYS A 253 -30.29 24.36 -21.91
C LYS A 253 -30.13 23.64 -20.59
N ALA A 254 -31.21 23.04 -20.04
CA ALA A 254 -31.16 22.24 -18.83
C ALA A 254 -30.36 20.93 -19.05
N ALA A 255 -30.59 20.21 -20.15
CA ALA A 255 -29.87 19.01 -20.51
C ALA A 255 -28.37 19.26 -20.78
N ALA A 256 -28.04 20.42 -21.37
CA ALA A 256 -26.66 20.84 -21.59
C ALA A 256 -25.91 21.12 -20.28
N LYS A 257 -26.56 21.64 -19.25
CA LYS A 257 -25.98 21.84 -17.92
C LYS A 257 -25.66 20.52 -17.20
N LEU A 258 -26.47 19.48 -17.41
CA LEU A 258 -26.26 18.15 -16.83
C LEU A 258 -25.17 17.35 -17.57
N ALA A 259 -24.73 17.79 -18.75
CA ALA A 259 -23.75 17.09 -19.58
C ALA A 259 -22.28 17.43 -19.26
N THR A 260 -22.01 18.32 -18.30
CA THR A 260 -20.68 18.87 -18.01
C THR A 260 -19.89 18.10 -16.94
N GLY A 261 -20.41 17.02 -16.37
CA GLY A 261 -19.69 16.17 -15.42
C GLY A 261 -18.72 15.22 -16.15
N GLU A 262 -17.45 15.16 -15.73
CA GLU A 262 -16.52 14.12 -16.17
C GLU A 262 -17.11 12.73 -15.86
N ARG A 263 -17.11 11.84 -16.86
CA ARG A 263 -17.53 10.45 -16.64
C ARG A 263 -16.55 9.79 -15.70
N LEU A 264 -17.04 9.39 -14.53
CA LEU A 264 -16.29 8.57 -13.61
C LEU A 264 -16.08 7.20 -14.27
N THR A 265 -14.88 6.95 -14.75
CA THR A 265 -14.49 5.60 -15.18
C THR A 265 -14.07 4.80 -13.96
N HIS A 266 -14.58 3.57 -13.84
CA HIS A 266 -14.07 2.62 -12.85
C HIS A 266 -12.58 2.43 -13.07
N GLU A 267 -11.77 2.73 -12.07
CA GLU A 267 -10.37 2.33 -12.06
C GLU A 267 -10.34 0.81 -11.92
N ARG A 268 -9.60 0.14 -12.80
CA ARG A 268 -9.44 -1.31 -12.72
C ARG A 268 -8.54 -1.64 -11.55
N ASN A 269 -8.99 -2.51 -10.66
CA ASN A 269 -8.13 -3.11 -9.65
C ASN A 269 -7.03 -3.91 -10.35
N LEU A 270 -5.83 -3.80 -9.82
CA LEU A 270 -4.70 -4.62 -10.26
C LEU A 270 -4.88 -6.01 -9.62
N GLU A 271 -4.86 -7.07 -10.43
CA GLU A 271 -4.89 -8.45 -9.94
C GLU A 271 -3.66 -9.16 -10.48
N PHE A 272 -2.71 -9.48 -9.61
CA PHE A 272 -1.56 -10.32 -9.95
C PHE A 272 -1.92 -11.78 -9.71
N SER A 273 -1.30 -12.68 -10.48
CA SER A 273 -1.37 -14.11 -10.25
C SER A 273 -0.10 -14.78 -10.76
N PHE A 274 0.53 -15.58 -9.91
CA PHE A 274 1.67 -16.42 -10.30
C PHE A 274 1.16 -17.70 -10.96
N THR A 275 1.95 -18.22 -11.91
CA THR A 275 1.62 -19.47 -12.59
C THR A 275 2.41 -20.60 -11.93
N GLU A 276 1.71 -21.58 -11.35
CA GLU A 276 2.33 -22.72 -10.66
C GLU A 276 2.76 -23.82 -11.64
N ALA A 277 3.98 -24.33 -11.43
CA ALA A 277 4.46 -25.57 -12.04
C ALA A 277 4.20 -26.76 -11.10
N PRO A 278 3.73 -27.92 -11.60
CA PRO A 278 3.47 -29.08 -10.77
C PRO A 278 4.73 -29.56 -10.03
N PHE A 279 4.61 -29.83 -8.73
CA PHE A 279 5.68 -30.39 -7.92
C PHE A 279 5.21 -31.68 -7.21
N PRO A 280 5.70 -32.87 -7.64
CA PRO A 280 5.22 -34.15 -7.11
C PRO A 280 5.84 -34.54 -5.77
N GLY A 281 6.86 -33.82 -5.29
CA GLY A 281 7.58 -34.11 -4.05
C GLY A 281 7.10 -33.32 -2.84
N LYS A 282 7.57 -33.67 -1.64
CA LYS A 282 7.41 -32.88 -0.42
C LYS A 282 8.55 -31.89 -0.23
N ARG A 283 9.82 -32.37 -0.34
CA ARG A 283 11.03 -31.58 -0.11
C ARG A 283 11.51 -30.99 -1.43
N MET A 284 11.67 -29.69 -1.46
CA MET A 284 12.12 -28.92 -2.63
C MET A 284 13.64 -28.79 -2.68
N LEU A 285 14.24 -28.40 -1.57
CA LEU A 285 15.69 -28.33 -1.43
C LEU A 285 16.11 -28.58 0.01
N GLN A 286 17.39 -28.93 0.19
CA GLN A 286 18.02 -29.15 1.47
C GLN A 286 19.41 -28.50 1.47
N ILE A 287 19.72 -27.78 2.54
CA ILE A 287 21.00 -27.11 2.75
C ILE A 287 21.71 -27.79 3.89
N HIS A 288 22.96 -28.17 3.65
CA HIS A 288 23.82 -28.87 4.60
C HIS A 288 25.12 -28.12 4.83
N GLY A 289 25.37 -27.69 6.08
CA GLY A 289 26.62 -27.09 6.51
C GLY A 289 27.07 -25.95 5.58
N LEU A 290 26.16 -25.06 5.17
CA LEU A 290 26.45 -24.03 4.18
C LEU A 290 27.31 -22.93 4.77
N HIS A 291 28.49 -22.72 4.13
CA HIS A 291 29.40 -21.62 4.42
C HIS A 291 29.61 -20.77 3.17
N PHE A 292 29.64 -19.46 3.34
CA PHE A 292 29.94 -18.55 2.24
C PHE A 292 30.64 -17.26 2.70
N LYS A 293 31.70 -16.91 1.95
CA LYS A 293 32.37 -15.60 2.02
C LYS A 293 32.79 -15.17 0.62
N TYR A 294 32.87 -13.88 0.39
CA TYR A 294 33.47 -13.32 -0.84
C TYR A 294 34.97 -13.13 -0.64
N ASP A 295 35.77 -13.70 -1.51
CA ASP A 295 37.23 -13.59 -1.51
C ASP A 295 37.85 -13.42 -0.11
N ASP A 296 38.43 -12.26 0.19
CA ASP A 296 39.04 -11.93 1.49
C ASP A 296 38.03 -11.24 2.47
N GLY A 297 36.74 -11.22 2.13
CA GLY A 297 35.70 -10.60 2.97
C GLY A 297 35.38 -11.43 4.23
N PRO A 298 34.53 -10.86 5.11
CA PRO A 298 34.03 -11.59 6.28
C PRO A 298 33.14 -12.76 5.85
N GLU A 299 33.05 -13.77 6.69
CA GLU A 299 32.10 -14.85 6.50
C GLU A 299 30.66 -14.34 6.69
N LEU A 300 29.84 -14.48 5.66
CA LEU A 300 28.46 -14.00 5.65
C LEU A 300 27.47 -15.07 6.11
N ILE A 301 27.74 -16.32 5.79
CA ILE A 301 26.95 -17.48 6.17
C ILE A 301 27.90 -18.51 6.76
N ALA A 302 27.58 -18.97 7.97
CA ALA A 302 28.35 -19.97 8.69
C ALA A 302 27.43 -21.09 9.16
N ASP A 303 27.74 -22.33 8.77
CA ASP A 303 27.09 -23.57 9.19
C ASP A 303 25.56 -23.52 9.14
N LEU A 304 24.99 -23.03 8.01
CA LEU A 304 23.56 -22.97 7.84
C LEU A 304 23.00 -24.32 7.37
N GLU A 305 22.08 -24.85 8.15
CA GLU A 305 21.30 -26.05 7.82
C GLU A 305 19.81 -25.75 7.81
N PHE A 306 19.12 -26.01 6.72
CA PHE A 306 17.66 -26.02 6.68
C PHE A 306 17.10 -26.69 5.44
N GLU A 307 15.81 -27.02 5.49
CA GLU A 307 15.06 -27.63 4.41
C GLU A 307 13.90 -26.75 3.98
N VAL A 308 13.59 -26.75 2.69
CA VAL A 308 12.40 -26.09 2.14
C VAL A 308 11.43 -27.15 1.63
N PHE A 309 10.21 -27.06 2.10
CA PHE A 309 9.11 -27.95 1.74
C PHE A 309 8.10 -27.28 0.81
N LYS A 310 7.30 -28.09 0.12
CA LYS A 310 6.21 -27.56 -0.69
C LYS A 310 5.20 -26.78 0.19
N GLY A 311 4.87 -25.58 -0.23
CA GLY A 311 3.96 -24.67 0.47
C GLY A 311 4.62 -23.80 1.55
N ASP A 312 5.94 -23.88 1.71
CA ASP A 312 6.65 -23.01 2.65
C ASP A 312 6.60 -21.54 2.22
N ARG A 313 6.38 -20.67 3.20
CA ARG A 313 6.41 -19.22 3.10
C ARG A 313 7.53 -18.69 3.97
N ILE A 314 8.70 -18.51 3.38
CA ILE A 314 9.92 -18.18 4.13
C ILE A 314 10.28 -16.72 3.89
N ALA A 315 10.34 -15.92 4.96
CA ALA A 315 10.93 -14.60 4.86
C ALA A 315 12.37 -14.59 5.37
N ILE A 316 13.24 -13.89 4.64
CA ILE A 316 14.65 -13.70 4.98
C ILE A 316 14.81 -12.25 5.45
N ILE A 317 15.12 -12.07 6.73
CA ILE A 317 15.14 -10.76 7.38
C ILE A 317 16.49 -10.47 8.05
N GLY A 318 16.82 -9.20 8.23
CA GLY A 318 18.04 -8.77 8.92
C GLY A 318 18.64 -7.47 8.35
N PRO A 319 19.71 -6.95 8.98
CA PRO A 319 20.38 -5.73 8.52
C PRO A 319 20.95 -5.87 7.10
N ASN A 320 21.15 -4.74 6.43
CA ASN A 320 21.74 -4.71 5.10
C ASN A 320 23.21 -5.14 5.13
N GLY A 321 23.67 -5.77 4.03
CA GLY A 321 25.05 -6.24 3.89
C GLY A 321 25.38 -7.52 4.65
N ARG A 322 24.40 -8.19 5.27
CA ARG A 322 24.61 -9.42 6.05
C ARG A 322 24.50 -10.73 5.26
N GLY A 323 24.23 -10.66 3.95
CA GLY A 323 24.23 -11.85 3.08
C GLY A 323 22.85 -12.39 2.69
N LYS A 324 21.75 -11.62 2.88
CA LYS A 324 20.38 -12.04 2.50
C LYS A 324 20.28 -12.36 1.00
N THR A 325 20.61 -11.40 0.14
CA THR A 325 20.68 -11.57 -1.32
C THR A 325 21.66 -12.67 -1.72
N THR A 326 22.78 -12.81 -0.99
CA THR A 326 23.77 -13.85 -1.21
C THR A 326 23.18 -15.24 -0.99
N LEU A 327 22.35 -15.43 0.05
CA LEU A 327 21.66 -16.69 0.29
C LEU A 327 20.70 -17.03 -0.87
N LEU A 328 19.91 -16.06 -1.36
CA LEU A 328 19.07 -16.29 -2.53
C LEU A 328 19.87 -16.64 -3.78
N ASN A 329 21.02 -15.98 -4.02
CA ASN A 329 21.89 -16.27 -5.15
C ASN A 329 22.49 -17.70 -5.07
N LEU A 330 22.84 -18.18 -3.88
CA LEU A 330 23.31 -19.54 -3.65
C LEU A 330 22.20 -20.57 -3.94
N ILE A 331 20.98 -20.31 -3.45
CA ILE A 331 19.81 -21.16 -3.71
C ILE A 331 19.45 -21.15 -5.20
N ALA A 332 19.53 -20.01 -5.87
CA ALA A 332 19.28 -19.86 -7.30
C ALA A 332 20.41 -20.45 -8.18
N ARG A 333 21.48 -20.97 -7.59
CA ARG A 333 22.70 -21.47 -8.28
C ARG A 333 23.47 -20.41 -9.06
N GLU A 334 23.29 -19.14 -8.72
CA GLU A 334 24.07 -18.04 -9.28
C GLU A 334 25.48 -17.94 -8.67
N LEU A 335 25.60 -18.42 -7.43
CA LEU A 335 26.86 -18.53 -6.68
C LEU A 335 27.08 -19.96 -6.23
N GLN A 336 28.36 -20.33 -6.03
CA GLN A 336 28.76 -21.61 -5.46
C GLN A 336 29.12 -21.43 -3.98
N PRO A 337 28.69 -22.33 -3.09
CA PRO A 337 29.08 -22.26 -1.68
C PRO A 337 30.61 -22.45 -1.50
N THR A 338 31.17 -21.82 -0.46
CA THR A 338 32.57 -22.02 -0.10
C THR A 338 32.78 -23.40 0.54
N GLN A 339 31.84 -23.84 1.38
CA GLN A 339 31.77 -25.18 1.99
C GLN A 339 30.30 -25.57 2.14
N GLY A 340 30.05 -26.86 2.31
CA GLY A 340 28.69 -27.40 2.37
C GLY A 340 28.07 -27.61 1.00
N GLU A 341 26.81 -27.99 0.98
CA GLU A 341 26.08 -28.24 -0.27
C GLU A 341 24.61 -27.85 -0.20
N ILE A 342 24.03 -27.52 -1.36
CA ILE A 342 22.61 -27.29 -1.55
C ILE A 342 22.06 -28.35 -2.50
N CYS A 343 21.30 -29.30 -1.94
CA CYS A 343 20.69 -30.40 -2.68
C CYS A 343 19.32 -29.96 -3.20
N HIS A 344 19.18 -29.75 -4.52
CA HIS A 344 17.92 -29.40 -5.17
C HIS A 344 17.20 -30.65 -5.67
N ASN A 345 15.85 -30.65 -5.51
CA ASN A 345 15.04 -31.69 -6.13
C ASN A 345 15.11 -31.58 -7.67
N PRO A 346 15.19 -32.70 -8.42
CA PRO A 346 15.22 -32.66 -9.88
C PRO A 346 14.03 -31.96 -10.55
N ASN A 347 12.85 -31.95 -9.90
CA ASN A 347 11.64 -31.31 -10.41
C ASN A 347 11.49 -29.84 -9.96
N LEU A 348 12.51 -29.28 -9.32
CA LEU A 348 12.49 -27.91 -8.84
C LEU A 348 12.64 -26.94 -10.02
N GLN A 349 11.66 -26.03 -10.15
CA GLN A 349 11.66 -24.92 -11.10
C GLN A 349 11.65 -23.62 -10.32
N ILE A 350 12.77 -22.88 -10.39
CA ILE A 350 13.01 -21.66 -9.62
C ILE A 350 12.79 -20.46 -10.53
N ASN A 351 11.99 -19.49 -10.08
CA ASN A 351 11.98 -18.13 -10.63
C ASN A 351 12.61 -17.20 -9.60
N TYR A 352 13.53 -16.37 -10.07
CA TYR A 352 14.28 -15.47 -9.21
C TYR A 352 14.12 -14.01 -9.65
N PHE A 353 13.51 -13.21 -8.77
CA PHE A 353 13.45 -11.76 -8.85
C PHE A 353 14.59 -11.17 -8.01
N GLY A 354 15.62 -10.65 -8.66
CA GLY A 354 16.76 -10.04 -7.98
C GLY A 354 17.44 -8.99 -8.86
N GLN A 355 18.23 -8.12 -8.24
CA GLN A 355 18.91 -7.02 -8.95
C GLN A 355 19.85 -7.53 -10.06
N THR A 356 20.47 -8.68 -9.91
CA THR A 356 21.32 -9.30 -10.93
C THR A 356 20.53 -9.68 -12.18
N ASN A 357 19.28 -10.06 -12.05
CA ASN A 357 18.43 -10.51 -13.15
C ASN A 357 17.84 -9.34 -13.96
N ILE A 358 17.76 -8.14 -13.39
CA ILE A 358 17.40 -6.92 -14.12
C ILE A 358 18.37 -6.67 -15.28
N ASN A 359 19.64 -6.96 -15.09
CA ASN A 359 20.68 -6.79 -16.12
C ASN A 359 20.60 -7.83 -17.25
N ARG A 360 19.79 -8.89 -17.09
CA ARG A 360 19.59 -9.95 -18.10
C ARG A 360 18.44 -9.67 -19.05
N LEU A 361 17.67 -8.60 -18.82
CA LEU A 361 16.62 -8.18 -19.73
C LEU A 361 17.26 -7.77 -21.09
N ASN A 362 16.61 -8.18 -22.19
CA ASN A 362 17.09 -7.79 -23.51
C ASN A 362 16.76 -6.32 -23.79
N LEU A 363 17.79 -5.47 -23.84
CA LEU A 363 17.65 -4.02 -23.97
C LEU A 363 16.99 -3.57 -25.29
N ASP A 364 17.01 -4.40 -26.32
CA ASP A 364 16.45 -4.08 -27.64
C ASP A 364 14.98 -4.50 -27.79
N ASN A 365 14.48 -5.37 -26.91
CA ASN A 365 13.07 -5.73 -26.86
C ASN A 365 12.21 -4.58 -26.33
N THR A 366 10.95 -4.56 -26.73
CA THR A 366 9.92 -3.76 -26.06
C THR A 366 9.48 -4.45 -24.77
N VAL A 367 8.79 -3.71 -23.88
CA VAL A 367 8.24 -4.26 -22.63
C VAL A 367 7.36 -5.47 -22.92
N GLU A 368 6.44 -5.36 -23.88
CA GLU A 368 5.52 -6.44 -24.27
C GLU A 368 6.27 -7.66 -24.83
N GLU A 369 7.26 -7.45 -25.69
CA GLU A 369 8.10 -8.51 -26.26
C GLU A 369 8.90 -9.23 -25.18
N GLU A 370 9.49 -8.50 -24.24
CA GLU A 370 10.29 -9.09 -23.15
C GLU A 370 9.44 -9.96 -22.22
N ILE A 371 8.25 -9.51 -21.82
CA ILE A 371 7.31 -10.31 -21.02
C ILE A 371 6.84 -11.53 -21.83
N ALA A 372 6.58 -11.37 -23.13
CA ALA A 372 6.16 -12.47 -24.00
C ALA A 372 7.20 -13.59 -24.12
N THR A 373 8.50 -13.33 -23.86
CA THR A 373 9.54 -14.37 -23.86
C THR A 373 9.34 -15.44 -22.77
N ALA A 374 8.68 -15.09 -21.67
CA ALA A 374 8.38 -15.99 -20.56
C ALA A 374 7.15 -16.90 -20.83
N ILE A 375 6.31 -16.53 -21.81
CA ILE A 375 5.08 -17.24 -22.13
C ILE A 375 5.38 -18.32 -23.17
N LYS A 376 5.29 -19.60 -22.76
CA LYS A 376 5.60 -20.75 -23.63
C LYS A 376 4.55 -20.95 -24.74
N GLU A 377 3.28 -20.65 -24.47
CA GLU A 377 2.19 -20.85 -25.41
C GLU A 377 1.95 -19.63 -26.31
N VAL A 378 2.05 -19.84 -27.61
CA VAL A 378 1.83 -18.78 -28.63
C VAL A 378 0.40 -18.20 -28.57
N SER A 379 -0.59 -19.02 -28.17
CA SER A 379 -2.00 -18.63 -28.00
C SER A 379 -2.21 -17.60 -26.89
N GLN A 380 -1.29 -17.52 -25.92
CA GLN A 380 -1.40 -16.64 -24.74
C GLN A 380 -0.56 -15.34 -24.85
N LYS A 381 0.01 -15.03 -26.02
CA LYS A 381 0.82 -13.80 -26.18
C LYS A 381 0.03 -12.52 -25.91
N SER A 382 -1.28 -12.51 -26.09
CA SER A 382 -2.13 -11.39 -25.67
C SER A 382 -2.08 -11.12 -24.15
N ARG A 383 -1.75 -12.13 -23.33
CA ARG A 383 -1.54 -12.00 -21.88
C ARG A 383 -0.33 -11.10 -21.55
N ALA A 384 0.71 -11.10 -22.40
CA ALA A 384 1.89 -10.23 -22.18
C ALA A 384 1.51 -8.75 -22.11
N ARG A 385 0.59 -8.30 -22.99
CA ARG A 385 0.12 -6.92 -22.98
C ARG A 385 -0.73 -6.60 -21.74
N GLY A 386 -1.51 -7.56 -21.25
CA GLY A 386 -2.23 -7.46 -19.98
C GLY A 386 -1.27 -7.29 -18.81
N LEU A 387 -0.24 -8.17 -18.71
CA LEU A 387 0.80 -8.09 -17.69
C LEU A 387 1.62 -6.80 -17.78
N ALA A 388 1.96 -6.32 -19.00
CA ALA A 388 2.59 -5.01 -19.17
C ALA A 388 1.70 -3.88 -18.62
N GLY A 389 0.39 -3.95 -18.84
CA GLY A 389 -0.59 -3.00 -18.28
C GLY A 389 -0.63 -3.03 -16.75
N LEU A 390 -0.59 -4.22 -16.14
CA LEU A 390 -0.49 -4.41 -14.68
C LEU A 390 0.80 -3.79 -14.10
N MET A 391 1.89 -3.87 -14.86
CA MET A 391 3.17 -3.25 -14.51
C MET A 391 3.22 -1.74 -14.85
N MET A 392 2.08 -1.08 -15.06
CA MET A 392 1.93 0.34 -15.41
C MET A 392 2.47 0.73 -16.79
N PHE A 393 2.64 -0.22 -17.69
CA PHE A 393 2.97 0.04 -19.09
C PHE A 393 1.73 -0.06 -19.99
N SER A 394 0.78 0.88 -19.84
CA SER A 394 -0.45 0.91 -20.62
C SER A 394 -0.25 1.60 -21.98
N GLY A 395 -1.05 1.20 -22.97
CA GLY A 395 -1.05 1.80 -24.31
C GLY A 395 0.31 1.74 -25.00
N ASP A 396 0.82 2.88 -25.45
CA ASP A 396 2.09 2.99 -26.16
C ASP A 396 3.33 2.78 -25.26
N ASN A 397 3.16 2.86 -23.93
CA ASN A 397 4.26 2.60 -23.00
C ASN A 397 4.71 1.14 -23.05
N ALA A 398 3.83 0.19 -23.36
CA ALA A 398 4.18 -1.22 -23.53
C ALA A 398 5.11 -1.47 -24.75
N LEU A 399 5.13 -0.54 -25.69
CA LEU A 399 5.99 -0.58 -26.88
C LEU A 399 7.35 0.13 -26.69
N LYS A 400 7.60 0.71 -25.52
CA LYS A 400 8.91 1.30 -25.20
C LYS A 400 9.97 0.20 -25.10
N LYS A 401 11.16 0.50 -25.64
CA LYS A 401 12.31 -0.41 -25.52
C LYS A 401 12.87 -0.39 -24.10
N ILE A 402 13.31 -1.55 -23.62
CA ILE A 402 13.90 -1.73 -22.27
C ILE A 402 15.07 -0.76 -22.03
N LYS A 403 15.88 -0.46 -23.03
CA LYS A 403 17.05 0.44 -22.91
C LYS A 403 16.71 1.87 -22.47
N VAL A 404 15.51 2.36 -22.76
CA VAL A 404 15.10 3.73 -22.39
C VAL A 404 14.40 3.80 -21.04
N LEU A 405 14.20 2.65 -20.38
CA LEU A 405 13.54 2.55 -19.10
C LEU A 405 14.50 2.88 -17.94
N SER A 406 13.97 3.51 -16.90
CA SER A 406 14.64 3.68 -15.61
C SER A 406 14.86 2.34 -14.90
N GLY A 407 15.71 2.31 -13.87
CA GLY A 407 15.96 1.11 -13.06
C GLY A 407 14.66 0.51 -12.48
N GLY A 408 13.82 1.34 -11.85
CA GLY A 408 12.54 0.89 -11.29
C GLY A 408 11.55 0.41 -12.36
N GLU A 409 11.53 1.02 -13.55
CA GLU A 409 10.71 0.52 -14.66
C GLU A 409 11.20 -0.85 -15.15
N ARG A 410 12.52 -1.09 -15.21
CA ARG A 410 13.08 -2.40 -15.55
C ARG A 410 12.74 -3.45 -14.51
N SER A 411 12.76 -3.10 -13.22
CA SER A 411 12.31 -3.99 -12.13
C SER A 411 10.86 -4.43 -12.33
N ARG A 412 9.96 -3.51 -12.67
CA ARG A 412 8.56 -3.85 -12.97
C ARG A 412 8.42 -4.75 -14.20
N VAL A 413 9.22 -4.55 -15.25
CA VAL A 413 9.23 -5.48 -16.42
C VAL A 413 9.67 -6.88 -16.00
N LEU A 414 10.70 -7.00 -15.16
CA LEU A 414 11.16 -8.28 -14.64
C LEU A 414 10.08 -8.96 -13.80
N LEU A 415 9.38 -8.22 -12.92
CA LEU A 415 8.26 -8.76 -12.15
C LEU A 415 7.15 -9.27 -13.07
N GLY A 416 6.77 -8.48 -14.09
CA GLY A 416 5.79 -8.92 -15.10
C GLY A 416 6.21 -10.19 -15.85
N LYS A 417 7.51 -10.35 -16.10
CA LYS A 417 8.07 -11.58 -16.71
C LYS A 417 7.94 -12.78 -15.79
N ILE A 418 8.24 -12.61 -14.49
CA ILE A 418 8.14 -13.68 -13.47
C ILE A 418 6.69 -14.10 -13.25
N LEU A 419 5.73 -13.16 -13.26
CA LEU A 419 4.30 -13.48 -13.20
C LEU A 419 3.83 -14.31 -14.42
N ALA A 420 4.52 -14.20 -15.56
CA ALA A 420 4.20 -14.94 -16.78
C ALA A 420 4.79 -16.35 -16.80
N GLU A 421 5.86 -16.60 -16.05
CA GLU A 421 6.65 -17.83 -16.09
C GLU A 421 6.16 -18.85 -15.05
N GLU A 422 6.06 -20.11 -15.45
CA GLU A 422 5.69 -21.20 -14.55
C GLU A 422 6.84 -21.57 -13.63
N CYS A 423 6.59 -21.67 -12.33
CA CYS A 423 7.56 -22.11 -11.33
C CYS A 423 6.88 -22.80 -10.15
N ASN A 424 7.67 -23.49 -9.30
CA ASN A 424 7.19 -24.07 -8.06
C ASN A 424 7.95 -23.53 -6.83
N LEU A 425 9.06 -22.81 -7.05
CA LEU A 425 9.74 -22.04 -6.02
C LEU A 425 10.01 -20.60 -6.52
N LEU A 426 9.42 -19.63 -5.85
CA LEU A 426 9.67 -18.20 -6.06
C LEU A 426 10.78 -17.74 -5.11
N LEU A 427 11.78 -17.06 -5.66
CA LEU A 427 12.79 -16.33 -4.90
C LEU A 427 12.63 -14.86 -5.22
N LEU A 428 12.30 -14.05 -4.23
CA LEU A 428 12.03 -12.63 -4.40
C LEU A 428 12.96 -11.81 -3.50
N ASP A 429 13.77 -10.94 -4.11
CA ASP A 429 14.71 -10.05 -3.41
C ASP A 429 14.21 -8.62 -3.48
N GLU A 430 13.66 -8.11 -2.37
CA GLU A 430 13.04 -6.79 -2.22
C GLU A 430 11.99 -6.48 -3.32
N PRO A 431 10.96 -7.33 -3.47
CA PRO A 431 10.01 -7.19 -4.57
C PRO A 431 9.10 -5.96 -4.45
N THR A 432 8.95 -5.40 -3.27
CA THR A 432 8.13 -4.22 -2.98
C THR A 432 8.81 -2.91 -3.39
N ASN A 433 10.13 -2.92 -3.57
CA ASN A 433 10.88 -1.74 -3.99
C ASN A 433 10.37 -1.22 -5.36
N HIS A 434 10.07 0.07 -5.44
CA HIS A 434 9.58 0.78 -6.64
C HIS A 434 8.14 0.43 -7.07
N LEU A 435 7.41 -0.38 -6.31
CA LEU A 435 5.98 -0.58 -6.48
C LEU A 435 5.21 0.51 -5.71
N ASP A 436 4.04 0.88 -6.20
CA ASP A 436 3.12 1.70 -5.42
C ASP A 436 2.27 0.81 -4.49
N MET A 437 1.56 1.44 -3.58
CA MET A 437 0.77 0.76 -2.56
C MET A 437 -0.20 -0.27 -3.12
N GLU A 438 -0.93 0.07 -4.20
CA GLU A 438 -1.89 -0.85 -4.84
C GLU A 438 -1.20 -2.07 -5.47
N SER A 439 0.00 -1.86 -6.04
CA SER A 439 0.81 -2.97 -6.59
C SER A 439 1.39 -3.86 -5.50
N ILE A 440 1.76 -3.30 -4.33
CA ILE A 440 2.24 -4.08 -3.18
C ILE A 440 1.12 -4.97 -2.65
N GLU A 441 -0.08 -4.42 -2.44
CA GLU A 441 -1.25 -5.20 -2.00
C GLU A 441 -1.57 -6.33 -2.98
N SER A 442 -1.63 -6.02 -4.29
CA SER A 442 -1.85 -7.06 -5.31
C SER A 442 -0.76 -8.12 -5.33
N LEU A 443 0.49 -7.77 -5.00
CA LEU A 443 1.58 -8.73 -4.87
C LEU A 443 1.40 -9.63 -3.64
N ILE A 444 0.96 -9.07 -2.51
CA ILE A 444 0.67 -9.81 -1.29
C ILE A 444 -0.45 -10.81 -1.54
N ASP A 445 -1.56 -10.36 -2.14
CA ASP A 445 -2.68 -11.23 -2.50
C ASP A 445 -2.25 -12.36 -3.44
N ALA A 446 -1.44 -12.05 -4.47
CA ALA A 446 -0.92 -13.05 -5.39
C ALA A 446 0.03 -14.07 -4.73
N LEU A 447 0.80 -13.66 -3.71
CA LEU A 447 1.66 -14.56 -2.95
C LEU A 447 0.85 -15.45 -1.99
N ASP A 448 -0.26 -14.95 -1.45
CA ASP A 448 -1.19 -15.74 -0.61
C ASP A 448 -1.88 -16.82 -1.45
N ASP A 449 -2.38 -16.47 -2.64
CA ASP A 449 -3.04 -17.39 -3.57
C ASP A 449 -2.09 -18.40 -4.22
N TYR A 450 -0.78 -18.16 -4.21
CA TYR A 450 0.20 -19.03 -4.86
C TYR A 450 0.37 -20.35 -4.10
N GLU A 451 0.07 -21.51 -4.70
CA GLU A 451 0.16 -22.82 -4.05
C GLU A 451 1.59 -23.39 -3.96
N GLY A 452 2.55 -22.86 -4.74
CA GLY A 452 3.97 -23.21 -4.68
C GLY A 452 4.64 -22.70 -3.40
N SER A 453 5.96 -22.78 -3.31
CA SER A 453 6.73 -22.22 -2.19
C SER A 453 7.36 -20.91 -2.58
N ALA A 454 7.54 -20.03 -1.61
CA ALA A 454 8.22 -18.77 -1.85
C ALA A 454 9.19 -18.40 -0.72
N MET A 455 10.33 -17.83 -1.12
CA MET A 455 11.32 -17.24 -0.22
C MET A 455 11.46 -15.77 -0.59
N VAL A 456 11.24 -14.88 0.37
CA VAL A 456 11.21 -13.45 0.14
C VAL A 456 12.18 -12.74 1.06
N VAL A 457 13.11 -11.98 0.49
CA VAL A 457 13.88 -10.97 1.23
C VAL A 457 13.07 -9.69 1.18
N THR A 458 12.70 -9.15 2.31
CA THR A 458 11.98 -7.88 2.37
C THR A 458 12.22 -7.16 3.69
N HIS A 459 12.06 -5.85 3.65
CA HIS A 459 12.02 -4.96 4.80
C HIS A 459 10.60 -4.44 5.09
N ASP A 460 9.65 -4.77 4.24
CA ASP A 460 8.24 -4.40 4.36
C ASP A 460 7.55 -5.24 5.45
N GLU A 461 7.16 -4.60 6.55
CA GLU A 461 6.54 -5.31 7.69
C GLU A 461 5.13 -5.82 7.34
N GLU A 462 4.39 -5.17 6.43
CA GLU A 462 3.07 -5.61 5.99
C GLU A 462 3.18 -6.96 5.25
N LEU A 463 4.11 -7.04 4.28
CA LEU A 463 4.39 -8.29 3.58
C LEU A 463 4.89 -9.38 4.55
N LEU A 464 5.73 -9.05 5.53
CA LEU A 464 6.21 -10.02 6.51
C LEU A 464 5.09 -10.59 7.38
N HIS A 465 4.15 -9.75 7.82
CA HIS A 465 3.01 -10.18 8.64
C HIS A 465 2.00 -11.01 7.87
N ALA A 466 1.74 -10.67 6.61
CA ALA A 466 0.78 -11.38 5.77
C ALA A 466 1.33 -12.72 5.26
N PHE A 467 2.61 -12.76 4.90
CA PHE A 467 3.19 -13.85 4.12
C PHE A 467 3.92 -14.91 4.96
N ALA A 468 4.74 -14.50 5.97
CA ALA A 468 5.74 -15.38 6.54
C ALA A 468 5.20 -16.35 7.60
N ASN A 469 5.45 -17.65 7.41
CA ASN A 469 5.25 -18.68 8.43
C ASN A 469 6.56 -19.25 9.00
N ARG A 470 7.70 -18.97 8.34
CA ARG A 470 9.07 -19.30 8.77
C ARG A 470 9.99 -18.13 8.45
N LEU A 471 11.00 -17.92 9.28
CA LEU A 471 11.96 -16.85 9.10
C LEU A 471 13.40 -17.39 9.06
N VAL A 472 14.20 -16.82 8.15
CA VAL A 472 15.66 -16.91 8.19
C VAL A 472 16.18 -15.55 8.65
N VAL A 473 16.68 -15.50 9.87
CA VAL A 473 17.03 -14.25 10.56
C VAL A 473 18.53 -14.06 10.58
N PHE A 474 18.99 -13.00 9.93
CA PHE A 474 20.38 -12.53 10.00
C PHE A 474 20.47 -11.49 11.12
N ASP A 475 20.94 -11.90 12.31
CA ASP A 475 21.05 -10.99 13.46
C ASP A 475 22.29 -11.34 14.31
N GLY A 476 22.97 -10.33 14.86
CA GLY A 476 24.14 -10.52 15.73
C GLY A 476 25.31 -11.29 15.08
N GLY A 477 25.45 -11.25 13.74
CA GLY A 477 26.49 -11.97 13.00
C GLY A 477 26.23 -13.46 12.82
N GLN A 478 25.04 -13.93 13.13
CA GLN A 478 24.60 -15.33 12.96
C GLN A 478 23.35 -15.39 12.07
N VAL A 479 23.21 -16.52 11.38
CA VAL A 479 21.99 -16.86 10.64
C VAL A 479 21.22 -17.89 11.46
N ARG A 480 19.93 -17.60 11.74
CA ARG A 480 19.09 -18.49 12.54
C ARG A 480 17.78 -18.74 11.82
N ILE A 481 17.24 -19.94 11.99
CA ILE A 481 15.90 -20.27 11.51
C ILE A 481 14.94 -20.11 12.67
N PHE A 482 13.84 -19.45 12.42
CA PHE A 482 12.75 -19.29 13.38
C PHE A 482 11.45 -19.86 12.77
N GLU A 483 10.89 -20.86 13.48
CA GLU A 483 9.62 -21.48 13.12
C GLU A 483 8.47 -20.67 13.72
N GLY A 484 7.75 -19.94 12.89
CA GLY A 484 6.64 -19.08 13.30
C GLY A 484 6.53 -17.82 12.46
N SER A 485 5.52 -17.01 12.73
CA SER A 485 5.25 -15.74 12.07
C SER A 485 6.23 -14.64 12.50
N TYR A 486 6.25 -13.54 11.75
CA TYR A 486 7.03 -12.37 12.12
C TYR A 486 6.58 -11.76 13.45
N ALA A 487 5.27 -11.77 13.74
CA ALA A 487 4.74 -11.35 15.04
C ALA A 487 5.27 -12.20 16.20
N ASP A 488 5.29 -13.54 16.03
CA ASP A 488 5.88 -14.46 17.01
C ASP A 488 7.37 -14.18 17.26
N PHE A 489 8.12 -13.85 16.19
CA PHE A 489 9.53 -13.51 16.31
C PHE A 489 9.71 -12.23 17.14
N LEU A 490 8.94 -11.18 16.87
CA LEU A 490 9.03 -9.92 17.62
C LEU A 490 8.67 -10.11 19.11
N GLU A 491 7.68 -10.96 19.42
CA GLU A 491 7.26 -11.23 20.80
C GLU A 491 8.27 -12.10 21.56
N LYS A 492 8.76 -13.19 20.94
CA LYS A 492 9.57 -14.20 21.62
C LYS A 492 11.07 -13.91 21.58
N VAL A 493 11.56 -13.32 20.51
CA VAL A 493 13.01 -13.15 20.28
C VAL A 493 13.38 -11.66 20.18
N GLY A 494 12.76 -10.91 19.27
CA GLY A 494 13.07 -9.51 18.97
C GLY A 494 14.47 -9.30 18.40
N TRP A 495 14.77 -8.09 17.96
CA TRP A 495 16.07 -7.75 17.37
C TRP A 495 17.14 -7.53 18.44
N ALA A 496 18.37 -8.00 18.20
CA ALA A 496 19.49 -7.83 19.12
C ALA A 496 19.77 -6.37 19.47
N ALA A 497 19.62 -5.46 18.51
CA ALA A 497 19.79 -4.02 18.71
C ALA A 497 18.73 -3.38 19.63
N GLU A 498 17.57 -4.00 19.81
CA GLU A 498 16.49 -3.50 20.67
C GLU A 498 16.55 -4.04 22.10
N ARG A 499 17.38 -5.05 22.36
CA ARG A 499 17.57 -5.62 23.69
C ARG A 499 18.35 -4.66 24.56
N LYS A 500 17.78 -4.23 25.70
CA LYS A 500 18.46 -3.37 26.66
C LYS A 500 19.68 -4.11 27.24
N PRO A 501 20.87 -3.48 27.33
CA PRO A 501 21.97 -4.05 28.10
C PRO A 501 21.56 -4.07 29.57
N GLY A 502 21.25 -5.23 30.13
CA GLY A 502 20.89 -5.44 31.53
C GLY A 502 19.62 -6.22 31.82
N GLY A 503 18.89 -6.72 30.81
CA GLY A 503 17.79 -7.66 31.00
C GLY A 503 18.32 -9.11 31.12
N MET A 504 17.97 -9.81 32.21
CA MET A 504 18.26 -11.23 32.47
C MET A 504 17.95 -12.08 31.24
N ASP A 505 18.98 -12.55 30.54
CA ASP A 505 18.87 -13.66 29.60
C ASP A 505 20.22 -14.36 29.40
N SER A 506 20.84 -14.78 30.53
CA SER A 506 22.01 -15.68 30.50
C SER A 506 21.65 -17.17 30.38
N GLU A 507 20.38 -17.53 30.20
CA GLU A 507 19.95 -18.93 30.12
C GLU A 507 19.50 -19.44 28.75
N ASN A 508 19.30 -18.57 27.75
CA ASN A 508 18.81 -18.99 26.41
C ASN A 508 19.89 -19.14 25.32
N ALA A 509 21.18 -19.19 25.71
CA ALA A 509 22.28 -19.48 24.79
C ALA A 509 22.42 -20.99 24.40
N LYS A 510 21.39 -21.80 24.69
CA LYS A 510 21.38 -23.25 24.32
C LYS A 510 20.05 -23.64 23.66
N LEU A 511 19.69 -22.95 22.58
CA LEU A 511 18.64 -23.41 21.67
C LEU A 511 19.23 -23.73 20.30
N SER A 512 20.21 -24.63 20.30
CA SER A 512 20.53 -25.46 19.15
C SER A 512 19.74 -26.76 19.30
N ASN A 513 18.86 -27.02 18.30
CA ASN A 513 18.18 -28.30 18.10
C ASN A 513 17.22 -28.74 19.23
N ILE A 514 15.97 -28.28 19.15
CA ILE A 514 14.87 -28.97 19.82
C ILE A 514 14.16 -29.85 18.79
N ASP A 515 14.52 -31.14 18.84
CA ASP A 515 13.73 -32.24 18.29
C ASP A 515 12.38 -32.29 19.00
N VAL A 516 11.30 -32.04 18.27
CA VAL A 516 9.94 -32.21 18.79
C VAL A 516 9.48 -33.63 18.50
N THR A 517 9.83 -34.54 19.41
CA THR A 517 9.06 -35.77 19.62
C THR A 517 9.04 -36.07 21.10
N LYS A 518 7.94 -35.79 21.79
CA LYS A 518 7.17 -36.61 22.73
C LYS A 518 6.30 -35.80 23.67
N ASP A 519 5.04 -36.17 23.60
CA ASP A 519 3.95 -36.10 24.58
C ASP A 519 4.23 -35.48 25.95
N THR A 520 3.49 -34.43 26.31
CA THR A 520 2.88 -34.24 27.65
C THR A 520 1.69 -33.28 27.56
N GLU A 521 0.61 -33.67 28.18
CA GLU A 521 -0.69 -32.99 28.26
C GLU A 521 -0.65 -31.60 28.90
N PRO A 522 -1.61 -30.70 28.58
CA PRO A 522 -1.57 -29.30 28.94
C PRO A 522 -2.21 -28.97 30.29
N ALA A 523 -1.50 -28.15 31.05
CA ALA A 523 -2.10 -27.42 32.18
C ALA A 523 -2.74 -26.12 31.64
N GLN A 524 -4.00 -25.94 31.96
CA GLN A 524 -4.87 -24.83 31.58
C GLN A 524 -4.39 -23.49 32.15
N SER A 525 -4.23 -22.49 31.25
CA SER A 525 -4.52 -21.11 31.59
C SER A 525 -5.00 -20.39 30.32
N SER A 526 -6.14 -19.82 30.44
CA SER A 526 -7.07 -19.27 29.47
C SER A 526 -6.59 -17.97 28.80
N VAL A 527 -6.46 -17.95 27.48
CA VAL A 527 -6.92 -16.90 26.55
C VAL A 527 -7.13 -17.59 25.19
N PRO A 528 -8.27 -17.45 24.49
CA PRO A 528 -8.62 -18.29 23.37
C PRO A 528 -8.07 -17.72 22.05
N SER A 529 -7.02 -18.32 21.52
CA SER A 529 -6.66 -18.22 20.11
C SER A 529 -7.24 -19.46 19.40
N ALA A 530 -8.17 -19.20 18.48
CA ALA A 530 -9.11 -20.14 17.93
C ALA A 530 -8.51 -21.04 16.84
N LYS A 531 -8.35 -22.33 17.15
CA LYS A 531 -8.74 -23.37 16.18
C LYS A 531 -10.07 -23.94 16.62
N MET A 532 -11.16 -23.29 16.23
CA MET A 532 -12.50 -23.84 16.37
C MET A 532 -12.60 -25.14 15.56
N ASP A 533 -12.90 -26.23 16.25
CA ASP A 533 -13.22 -27.51 15.66
C ASP A 533 -14.27 -27.34 14.53
N ARG A 534 -14.11 -28.00 13.42
CA ARG A 534 -14.96 -27.85 12.22
C ARG A 534 -16.47 -27.97 12.53
N LYS A 535 -16.82 -28.71 13.56
CA LYS A 535 -18.19 -28.88 14.06
C LYS A 535 -18.67 -27.65 14.83
N ALA A 536 -17.83 -27.08 15.71
CA ALA A 536 -18.15 -25.88 16.46
C ALA A 536 -18.30 -24.66 15.53
N ARG A 537 -17.53 -24.61 14.44
CA ARG A 537 -17.66 -23.57 13.40
C ARG A 537 -18.96 -23.70 12.59
N ALA A 538 -19.38 -24.94 12.29
CA ALA A 538 -20.65 -25.22 11.62
C ALA A 538 -21.84 -24.84 12.51
N ASP A 539 -21.78 -25.16 13.81
CA ASP A 539 -22.82 -24.82 14.78
C ASP A 539 -22.91 -23.31 14.99
N TYR A 540 -21.77 -22.61 15.07
CA TYR A 540 -21.71 -21.14 15.15
C TYR A 540 -22.31 -20.45 13.93
N ILE A 541 -21.98 -20.93 12.71
CA ILE A 541 -22.57 -20.42 11.46
C ILE A 541 -24.08 -20.66 11.41
N ALA A 542 -24.53 -21.81 11.89
CA ALA A 542 -25.96 -22.13 11.95
C ALA A 542 -26.72 -21.23 12.95
N GLU A 543 -26.14 -20.96 14.11
CA GLU A 543 -26.71 -20.09 15.13
C GLU A 543 -26.74 -18.61 14.67
N ARG A 544 -25.65 -18.12 14.09
CA ARG A 544 -25.56 -16.81 13.43
C ARG A 544 -26.62 -16.64 12.35
N SER A 545 -26.78 -17.66 11.48
CA SER A 545 -27.74 -17.65 10.39
C SER A 545 -29.20 -17.59 10.88
N LYS A 546 -29.51 -18.18 12.04
CA LYS A 546 -30.85 -18.12 12.66
C LYS A 546 -31.22 -16.73 13.16
N VAL A 547 -30.25 -15.92 13.55
CA VAL A 547 -30.48 -14.57 14.07
C VAL A 547 -30.42 -13.52 12.93
N ILE A 548 -29.42 -13.59 12.07
CA ILE A 548 -29.17 -12.58 11.04
C ILE A 548 -30.15 -12.69 9.85
N LYS A 549 -30.39 -13.88 9.32
CA LYS A 549 -31.28 -14.05 8.15
C LYS A 549 -32.71 -13.54 8.33
N PRO A 550 -33.38 -13.68 9.49
CA PRO A 550 -34.70 -13.09 9.67
C PRO A 550 -34.69 -11.57 9.65
N LEU A 551 -33.64 -10.93 10.20
CA LEU A 551 -33.48 -9.47 10.22
C LEU A 551 -33.20 -8.94 8.80
N GLU A 552 -32.31 -9.58 8.05
CA GLU A 552 -32.07 -9.24 6.64
C GLU A 552 -33.34 -9.35 5.77
N LYS A 553 -34.14 -10.42 5.98
CA LYS A 553 -35.44 -10.55 5.30
C LYS A 553 -36.46 -9.48 5.69
N ALA A 554 -36.46 -9.07 6.97
CA ALA A 554 -37.35 -8.02 7.43
C ALA A 554 -36.97 -6.66 6.82
N ILE A 555 -35.67 -6.35 6.74
CA ILE A 555 -35.14 -5.13 6.12
C ILE A 555 -35.47 -5.11 4.63
N ALA A 556 -35.19 -6.20 3.89
CA ALA A 556 -35.52 -6.29 2.46
C ALA A 556 -37.03 -6.11 2.18
N LYS A 557 -37.89 -6.58 3.08
CA LYS A 557 -39.33 -6.34 2.96
C LYS A 557 -39.72 -4.89 3.19
N ILE A 558 -39.11 -4.22 4.16
CA ILE A 558 -39.35 -2.80 4.43
C ILE A 558 -38.85 -1.95 3.24
N GLU A 559 -37.72 -2.28 2.63
CA GLU A 559 -37.20 -1.63 1.42
C GLU A 559 -38.16 -1.78 0.23
N GLU A 560 -38.74 -2.96 0.04
CA GLU A 560 -39.77 -3.19 -0.98
C GLU A 560 -41.03 -2.37 -0.72
N ASP A 561 -41.46 -2.28 0.54
CA ASP A 561 -42.64 -1.50 0.92
C ASP A 561 -42.39 0.01 0.80
N ILE A 562 -41.17 0.51 1.07
CA ILE A 562 -40.73 1.89 0.82
C ILE A 562 -40.81 2.17 -0.69
N THR A 563 -40.23 1.33 -1.51
CA THR A 563 -40.25 1.52 -2.98
C THR A 563 -41.69 1.59 -3.53
N LYS A 564 -42.57 0.73 -3.06
CA LYS A 564 -44.01 0.77 -3.45
C LYS A 564 -44.72 2.05 -3.00
N ALA A 565 -44.40 2.52 -1.81
CA ALA A 565 -45.02 3.77 -1.29
C ALA A 565 -44.47 5.00 -2.03
N GLU A 566 -43.21 5.02 -2.43
CA GLU A 566 -42.61 6.06 -3.26
C GLU A 566 -43.21 6.07 -4.69
N GLU A 567 -43.42 4.90 -5.30
CA GLU A 567 -44.10 4.77 -6.58
C GLU A 567 -45.55 5.31 -6.49
N GLN A 568 -46.30 4.99 -5.42
CA GLN A 568 -47.64 5.51 -5.16
C GLN A 568 -47.63 7.05 -5.00
N SER A 569 -46.63 7.60 -4.31
CA SER A 569 -46.45 9.05 -4.19
C SER A 569 -46.22 9.70 -5.55
N GLY A 570 -45.40 9.10 -6.42
CA GLY A 570 -45.17 9.59 -7.78
C GLY A 570 -46.42 9.53 -8.68
N GLU A 571 -47.26 8.47 -8.53
CA GLU A 571 -48.54 8.39 -9.25
C GLU A 571 -49.53 9.44 -8.78
N LEU A 572 -49.61 9.71 -7.48
CA LEU A 572 -50.47 10.75 -6.91
C LEU A 572 -50.02 12.13 -7.34
N GLU A 573 -48.72 12.41 -7.40
CA GLU A 573 -48.17 13.65 -7.96
C GLU A 573 -48.56 13.84 -9.42
N ALA A 574 -48.47 12.79 -10.25
CA ALA A 574 -48.92 12.85 -11.64
C ALA A 574 -50.43 13.13 -11.78
N LYS A 575 -51.26 12.53 -10.90
CA LYS A 575 -52.69 12.77 -10.83
C LYS A 575 -53.01 14.19 -10.36
N LEU A 576 -52.25 14.72 -9.40
CA LEU A 576 -52.43 16.09 -8.91
C LEU A 576 -52.16 17.12 -10.02
N VAL A 577 -51.10 16.89 -10.83
CA VAL A 577 -50.80 17.76 -11.98
C VAL A 577 -51.93 17.73 -13.00
N SER A 578 -52.52 16.57 -13.30
CA SER A 578 -53.62 16.42 -14.24
C SER A 578 -54.94 17.06 -13.70
N ALA A 579 -55.22 16.90 -12.40
CA ALA A 579 -56.38 17.51 -11.74
C ALA A 579 -56.24 19.06 -11.66
N SER A 580 -55.03 19.57 -11.47
CA SER A 580 -54.73 21.01 -11.51
C SER A 580 -54.91 21.59 -12.91
N GLU A 581 -54.59 20.82 -13.98
CA GLU A 581 -54.83 21.27 -15.36
C GLU A 581 -56.32 21.28 -15.74
N SER A 582 -57.15 20.44 -15.11
CA SER A 582 -58.61 20.36 -15.34
C SER A 582 -59.44 21.31 -14.46
N GLY A 583 -58.83 21.95 -13.43
CA GLY A 583 -59.47 22.89 -12.54
C GLY A 583 -60.47 22.29 -11.53
N ASP A 584 -60.40 20.94 -11.30
CA ASP A 584 -61.30 20.25 -10.37
C ASP A 584 -60.81 20.36 -8.92
N GLY A 585 -61.28 21.34 -8.20
CA GLY A 585 -60.89 21.63 -6.82
C GLY A 585 -61.24 20.53 -5.81
N ALA A 586 -62.27 19.70 -6.08
CA ALA A 586 -62.63 18.58 -5.21
C ALA A 586 -61.62 17.42 -5.36
N ALA A 587 -61.22 17.12 -6.59
CA ALA A 587 -60.20 16.10 -6.88
C ALA A 587 -58.83 16.50 -6.33
N ILE A 588 -58.42 17.77 -6.43
CA ILE A 588 -57.16 18.28 -5.87
C ILE A 588 -57.11 18.07 -4.36
N THR A 589 -58.18 18.37 -3.64
CA THR A 589 -58.23 18.24 -2.17
C THR A 589 -58.19 16.77 -1.74
N ALA A 590 -58.82 15.87 -2.47
CA ALA A 590 -58.79 14.43 -2.19
C ALA A 590 -57.37 13.85 -2.43
N ILE A 591 -56.74 14.17 -3.57
CA ILE A 591 -55.38 13.70 -3.90
C ILE A 591 -54.33 14.25 -2.92
N ALA A 592 -54.46 15.51 -2.49
CA ALA A 592 -53.57 16.11 -1.49
C ALA A 592 -53.66 15.39 -0.14
N LYS A 593 -54.85 14.93 0.27
CA LYS A 593 -55.00 14.11 1.48
C LYS A 593 -54.38 12.74 1.34
N ASP A 594 -54.57 12.07 0.21
CA ASP A 594 -53.97 10.78 -0.07
C ASP A 594 -52.43 10.88 -0.13
N MET A 595 -51.89 11.96 -0.65
CA MET A 595 -50.43 12.23 -0.64
C MET A 595 -49.91 12.44 0.79
N ASP A 596 -50.61 13.13 1.67
CA ASP A 596 -50.19 13.29 3.08
C ASP A 596 -50.19 11.96 3.82
N ASP A 597 -51.18 11.09 3.55
CA ASP A 597 -51.26 9.75 4.14
C ASP A 597 -50.12 8.82 3.62
N VAL A 598 -49.80 8.87 2.33
CA VAL A 598 -48.67 8.13 1.77
C VAL A 598 -47.34 8.65 2.31
N LYS A 599 -47.19 9.95 2.49
CA LYS A 599 -45.98 10.56 3.06
C LYS A 599 -45.74 10.12 4.51
N LYS A 600 -46.79 10.11 5.33
CA LYS A 600 -46.71 9.60 6.71
C LYS A 600 -46.31 8.12 6.74
N LYS A 601 -46.86 7.32 5.82
CA LYS A 601 -46.50 5.90 5.70
C LYS A 601 -45.05 5.70 5.31
N ILE A 602 -44.52 6.55 4.44
CA ILE A 602 -43.09 6.53 4.07
C ILE A 602 -42.22 6.86 5.28
N ASP A 603 -42.54 7.90 6.06
CA ASP A 603 -41.83 8.28 7.27
C ASP A 603 -41.87 7.18 8.34
N GLU A 604 -43.00 6.48 8.50
CA GLU A 604 -43.11 5.32 9.39
C GLU A 604 -42.24 4.15 8.95
N LEU A 605 -42.20 3.88 7.65
CA LEU A 605 -41.36 2.81 7.08
C LEU A 605 -39.86 3.10 7.24
N TYR A 606 -39.44 4.36 7.04
CA TYR A 606 -38.06 4.76 7.31
C TYR A 606 -37.68 4.61 8.79
N THR A 607 -38.57 4.97 9.71
CA THR A 607 -38.35 4.77 11.14
C THR A 607 -38.19 3.28 11.48
N GLN A 608 -39.01 2.41 10.86
CA GLN A 608 -38.89 0.95 11.04
C GLN A 608 -37.60 0.39 10.44
N TYR A 609 -37.17 0.94 9.30
CA TYR A 609 -35.90 0.59 8.67
C TYR A 609 -34.70 0.91 9.58
N GLU A 610 -34.65 2.13 10.15
CA GLU A 610 -33.58 2.53 11.07
C GLU A 610 -33.51 1.62 12.30
N VAL A 611 -34.64 1.28 12.91
CA VAL A 611 -34.70 0.38 14.07
C VAL A 611 -34.21 -1.03 13.70
N LYS A 612 -34.65 -1.58 12.56
CA LYS A 612 -34.25 -2.93 12.14
C LYS A 612 -32.80 -2.98 11.65
N SER A 613 -32.30 -1.92 11.07
CA SER A 613 -30.88 -1.79 10.69
C SER A 613 -29.99 -1.78 11.94
N ALA A 614 -30.36 -0.99 12.97
CA ALA A 614 -29.62 -0.99 14.25
C ALA A 614 -29.67 -2.35 14.96
N GLU A 615 -30.80 -3.07 14.90
CA GLU A 615 -30.89 -4.46 15.42
C GLU A 615 -29.98 -5.42 14.64
N LEU A 616 -29.86 -5.27 13.33
CA LEU A 616 -28.99 -6.09 12.49
C LEU A 616 -27.51 -5.81 12.79
N ASP A 617 -27.14 -4.56 12.95
CA ASP A 617 -25.76 -4.18 13.29
C ASP A 617 -25.35 -4.69 14.66
N ALA A 618 -26.22 -4.54 15.67
CA ALA A 618 -26.01 -5.12 16.99
C ALA A 618 -25.91 -6.66 16.96
N ALA A 619 -26.66 -7.31 16.08
CA ALA A 619 -26.57 -8.76 15.90
C ALA A 619 -25.27 -9.17 15.18
N LYS A 620 -24.77 -8.39 14.22
CA LYS A 620 -23.48 -8.60 13.56
C LYS A 620 -22.31 -8.42 14.52
N ASP A 621 -22.35 -7.40 15.38
CA ASP A 621 -21.34 -7.17 16.43
C ASP A 621 -21.29 -8.31 17.45
N LYS A 622 -22.43 -8.91 17.75
CA LYS A 622 -22.52 -10.06 18.67
C LYS A 622 -22.00 -11.37 18.04
N TYR A 623 -22.05 -11.47 16.72
CA TYR A 623 -21.62 -12.66 15.96
C TYR A 623 -20.65 -12.22 14.83
N PRO A 624 -19.41 -11.79 15.15
CA PRO A 624 -18.41 -11.38 14.17
C PRO A 624 -18.05 -12.53 13.21
N ILE A 625 -17.52 -12.17 12.02
CA ILE A 625 -17.16 -13.14 10.95
C ILE A 625 -15.87 -13.87 11.31
#